data_2d2cb6e5ac33bc85c452464b112ccf81
#
_entry.id   2d2cb6e5ac33bc85c452464b112ccf81
#
_cell.length_a   1.000
_cell.length_b   1.000
_cell.length_c   1.000
_cell.angle_alpha   90.00
_cell.angle_beta   90.00
_cell.angle_gamma   90.00
#
_symmetry.space_group_name_H-M   'P 1'
#
loop_
_entity.id
_entity.type
_entity.pdbx_description
1 polymer ?
#
loop_
_entity_poly.entity_id
_entity_poly.type
_entity_poly.pdbx_seq_one_letter_code
_entity_poly.pdbx_strand_id
1 'polypeptide(L)'
;MAESRKMKTEKGLALVPGANPLADGCNFAVEVPEDSRASLILYKKRSAKPYVEIPFTEENRTGNVYAMYIPDFNLKEYEYNFLINGKVYTDPCAYRILGRERFGAEVGTNPHKVRGGFLKKEVFDWENDKNPAIPYHEMILYKLHVRGYTKANRTITGTKGTFQALEEMIPYWKELGINTIELMPAYEFMESGTCKNSESEKMVSEKHTQGRVNFWGYMYGYYFVTQEILLCNR
;
A
#
# COMPACT_ATOMS: atom_id res chain seq x y z
N MET A 1 6.55 0.01 -35.33
CA MET A 1 7.00 -1.04 -34.41
C MET A 1 7.91 -0.35 -33.40
N ALA A 2 7.46 -0.25 -32.15
CA ALA A 2 8.29 0.37 -31.11
C ALA A 2 9.44 -0.58 -30.77
N GLU A 3 10.67 -0.15 -30.91
CA GLU A 3 11.85 -0.88 -30.45
C GLU A 3 11.64 -1.25 -28.98
N SER A 4 11.56 -2.55 -28.70
CA SER A 4 11.58 -3.11 -27.38
C SER A 4 12.91 -2.71 -26.72
N ARG A 5 12.91 -1.65 -25.92
CA ARG A 5 14.02 -1.30 -25.06
C ARG A 5 14.17 -2.42 -24.02
N LYS A 6 15.03 -3.38 -24.30
CA LYS A 6 15.38 -4.45 -23.38
C LYS A 6 16.05 -3.82 -22.16
N MET A 7 15.36 -3.83 -21.03
CA MET A 7 16.01 -3.56 -19.74
C MET A 7 16.93 -4.73 -19.41
N LYS A 8 18.13 -4.45 -18.92
CA LYS A 8 19.01 -5.47 -18.37
C LYS A 8 18.36 -6.02 -17.12
N THR A 9 18.28 -7.34 -17.00
CA THR A 9 17.74 -8.02 -15.83
C THR A 9 18.72 -9.09 -15.36
N GLU A 10 18.73 -9.31 -14.07
CA GLU A 10 19.55 -10.32 -13.39
C GLU A 10 18.66 -11.13 -12.44
N LYS A 11 19.16 -12.24 -11.92
CA LYS A 11 18.46 -12.99 -10.88
C LYS A 11 18.34 -12.14 -9.62
N GLY A 12 17.13 -12.06 -9.09
CA GLY A 12 16.84 -11.30 -7.89
C GLY A 12 16.87 -12.12 -6.60
N LEU A 13 16.59 -11.44 -5.50
CA LEU A 13 16.48 -12.02 -4.16
C LEU A 13 15.02 -12.39 -3.88
N ALA A 14 14.75 -13.69 -3.68
CA ALA A 14 13.41 -14.23 -3.47
C ALA A 14 12.88 -14.01 -2.03
N LEU A 15 13.74 -13.71 -1.05
CA LEU A 15 13.38 -13.66 0.37
C LEU A 15 12.60 -12.40 0.76
N VAL A 16 12.63 -11.35 -0.07
CA VAL A 16 11.95 -10.09 0.24
C VAL A 16 10.93 -9.80 -0.85
N PRO A 17 9.64 -10.07 -0.61
CA PRO A 17 8.58 -9.85 -1.60
C PRO A 17 8.39 -8.37 -1.93
N GLY A 18 7.79 -8.11 -3.08
CA GLY A 18 7.51 -6.77 -3.58
C GLY A 18 8.67 -6.13 -4.32
N ALA A 19 8.57 -4.82 -4.49
CA ALA A 19 9.61 -4.02 -5.13
C ALA A 19 10.51 -3.36 -4.08
N ASN A 20 11.76 -3.79 -4.04
CA ASN A 20 12.73 -3.38 -3.03
C ASN A 20 13.87 -2.59 -3.67
N PRO A 21 13.90 -1.25 -3.48
CA PRO A 21 15.02 -0.42 -3.94
C PRO A 21 16.32 -0.81 -3.24
N LEU A 22 17.38 -0.93 -4.04
CA LEU A 22 18.76 -1.13 -3.60
C LEU A 22 19.60 0.08 -4.04
N ALA A 23 20.87 0.12 -3.63
CA ALA A 23 21.75 1.27 -3.90
C ALA A 23 21.92 1.56 -5.42
N ASP A 24 21.94 0.50 -6.22
CA ASP A 24 22.25 0.53 -7.64
C ASP A 24 21.15 -0.08 -8.54
N GLY A 25 19.93 -0.25 -8.01
CA GLY A 25 18.84 -0.81 -8.79
C GLY A 25 17.59 -1.12 -7.97
N CYS A 26 16.77 -2.05 -8.45
CA CYS A 26 15.58 -2.49 -7.75
C CYS A 26 15.36 -4.00 -7.90
N ASN A 27 15.07 -4.66 -6.79
CA ASN A 27 14.68 -6.06 -6.76
C ASN A 27 13.15 -6.17 -6.76
N PHE A 28 12.61 -7.01 -7.63
CA PHE A 28 11.19 -7.31 -7.73
C PHE A 28 10.97 -8.79 -7.46
N ALA A 29 10.20 -9.10 -6.43
CA ALA A 29 9.88 -10.48 -6.08
C ALA A 29 8.38 -10.66 -5.86
N VAL A 30 7.83 -11.74 -6.41
CA VAL A 30 6.41 -12.08 -6.31
C VAL A 30 6.22 -13.57 -6.11
N GLU A 31 5.43 -13.93 -5.11
CA GLU A 31 4.98 -15.30 -4.92
C GLU A 31 3.77 -15.58 -5.82
N VAL A 32 3.77 -16.71 -6.46
CA VAL A 32 2.71 -17.12 -7.39
C VAL A 32 2.27 -18.56 -7.10
N PRO A 33 1.04 -18.95 -7.47
CA PRO A 33 0.64 -20.36 -7.43
C PRO A 33 1.58 -21.25 -8.24
N GLU A 34 1.66 -22.51 -7.87
CA GLU A 34 2.40 -23.51 -8.63
C GLU A 34 2.01 -23.49 -10.12
N ASP A 35 2.95 -23.74 -11.02
CA ASP A 35 2.78 -23.74 -12.49
C ASP A 35 2.34 -22.38 -13.10
N SER A 36 2.41 -21.29 -12.34
CA SER A 36 2.09 -19.98 -12.87
C SER A 36 3.25 -19.34 -13.62
N ARG A 37 2.89 -18.52 -14.63
CA ARG A 37 3.82 -17.61 -15.31
C ARG A 37 3.61 -16.21 -14.81
N ALA A 38 4.68 -15.46 -14.63
CA ALA A 38 4.62 -14.07 -14.19
C ALA A 38 5.46 -13.16 -15.09
N SER A 39 5.05 -11.89 -15.14
CA SER A 39 5.81 -10.79 -15.74
C SER A 39 5.74 -9.57 -14.84
N LEU A 40 6.76 -8.74 -14.88
CA LEU A 40 6.75 -7.40 -14.32
C LEU A 40 6.23 -6.43 -15.38
N ILE A 41 5.21 -5.66 -15.06
CA ILE A 41 4.73 -4.56 -15.89
C ILE A 41 5.23 -3.24 -15.32
N LEU A 42 5.94 -2.47 -16.12
CA LEU A 42 6.35 -1.11 -15.79
C LEU A 42 5.51 -0.09 -16.55
N TYR A 43 5.23 1.01 -15.88
CA TYR A 43 4.54 2.17 -16.44
C TYR A 43 5.41 3.40 -16.27
N LYS A 44 5.45 4.25 -17.28
CA LYS A 44 5.96 5.61 -17.10
C LYS A 44 4.99 6.40 -16.23
N LYS A 45 5.49 7.22 -15.31
CA LYS A 45 4.63 8.09 -14.50
C LYS A 45 3.67 8.90 -15.37
N ARG A 46 2.42 9.01 -14.92
CA ARG A 46 1.31 9.69 -15.62
C ARG A 46 0.88 9.04 -16.95
N SER A 47 1.46 7.91 -17.33
CA SER A 47 1.00 7.17 -18.52
C SER A 47 -0.19 6.29 -18.16
N ALA A 48 -1.23 6.28 -18.98
CA ALA A 48 -2.37 5.36 -18.80
C ALA A 48 -2.08 3.93 -19.28
N LYS A 49 -1.00 3.73 -20.05
CA LYS A 49 -0.68 2.45 -20.70
C LYS A 49 0.63 1.88 -20.17
N PRO A 50 0.78 0.54 -20.15
CA PRO A 50 2.05 -0.12 -19.91
C PRO A 50 3.16 0.43 -20.84
N TYR A 51 4.34 0.60 -20.27
CA TYR A 51 5.54 1.00 -21.01
C TYR A 51 6.30 -0.23 -21.50
N VAL A 52 6.50 -1.21 -20.64
CA VAL A 52 7.16 -2.47 -20.96
C VAL A 52 6.62 -3.58 -20.05
N GLU A 53 6.53 -4.77 -20.60
CA GLU A 53 6.32 -6.02 -19.88
C GLU A 53 7.61 -6.83 -19.94
N ILE A 54 8.10 -7.27 -18.78
CA ILE A 54 9.34 -8.05 -18.64
C ILE A 54 8.97 -9.40 -18.04
N PRO A 55 9.00 -10.50 -18.82
CA PRO A 55 8.69 -11.82 -18.32
C PRO A 55 9.76 -12.30 -17.33
N PHE A 56 9.32 -12.94 -16.25
CA PHE A 56 10.20 -13.74 -15.43
C PHE A 56 10.52 -15.05 -16.14
N THR A 57 11.77 -15.46 -16.06
CA THR A 57 12.25 -16.76 -16.59
C THR A 57 12.40 -17.77 -15.47
N GLU A 58 12.61 -19.04 -15.81
CA GLU A 58 12.89 -20.08 -14.80
C GLU A 58 14.17 -19.80 -13.99
N GLU A 59 15.13 -19.06 -14.55
CA GLU A 59 16.33 -18.63 -13.83
C GLU A 59 16.01 -17.66 -12.68
N ASN A 60 14.90 -16.91 -12.80
CA ASN A 60 14.40 -16.01 -11.76
C ASN A 60 13.61 -16.74 -10.66
N ARG A 61 13.33 -18.04 -10.81
CA ARG A 61 12.45 -18.78 -9.92
C ARG A 61 13.21 -19.42 -8.76
N THR A 62 12.58 -19.39 -7.58
CA THR A 62 13.00 -20.13 -6.39
C THR A 62 11.73 -20.61 -5.68
N GLY A 63 11.41 -21.90 -5.81
CA GLY A 63 10.13 -22.43 -5.36
C GLY A 63 8.96 -21.75 -6.08
N ASN A 64 8.05 -21.17 -5.34
CA ASN A 64 6.89 -20.42 -5.87
C ASN A 64 7.16 -18.92 -6.02
N VAL A 65 8.39 -18.46 -5.81
CA VAL A 65 8.74 -17.04 -5.91
C VAL A 65 9.54 -16.78 -7.18
N TYR A 66 9.08 -15.83 -7.98
CA TYR A 66 9.88 -15.23 -9.03
C TYR A 66 10.56 -13.97 -8.49
N ALA A 67 11.87 -13.85 -8.72
CA ALA A 67 12.64 -12.67 -8.30
C ALA A 67 13.59 -12.19 -9.40
N MET A 68 13.51 -10.92 -9.72
CA MET A 68 14.29 -10.25 -10.76
C MET A 68 14.93 -8.98 -10.19
N TYR A 69 16.21 -8.79 -10.47
CA TYR A 69 16.91 -7.55 -10.21
C TYR A 69 17.08 -6.75 -11.49
N ILE A 70 16.79 -5.46 -11.42
CA ILE A 70 17.01 -4.51 -12.54
C ILE A 70 18.06 -3.49 -12.09
N PRO A 71 19.29 -3.56 -12.61
CA PRO A 71 20.33 -2.57 -12.31
C PRO A 71 19.98 -1.21 -12.89
N ASP A 72 20.54 -0.15 -12.32
CA ASP A 72 20.38 1.27 -12.73
C ASP A 72 18.90 1.70 -12.85
N PHE A 73 18.02 1.08 -12.03
CA PHE A 73 16.58 1.33 -12.10
C PHE A 73 16.19 2.69 -11.52
N ASN A 74 15.59 3.54 -12.34
CA ASN A 74 15.15 4.87 -11.92
C ASN A 74 13.75 4.84 -11.25
N LEU A 75 13.73 4.75 -9.92
CA LEU A 75 12.51 4.74 -9.11
C LEU A 75 11.60 5.96 -9.33
N LYS A 76 12.15 7.10 -9.78
CA LYS A 76 11.38 8.32 -10.00
C LYS A 76 10.60 8.30 -11.32
N GLU A 77 10.93 7.40 -12.21
CA GLU A 77 10.41 7.36 -13.58
C GLU A 77 9.27 6.37 -13.77
N TYR A 78 9.23 5.32 -12.94
CA TYR A 78 8.35 4.19 -13.15
C TYR A 78 7.34 3.98 -12.01
N GLU A 79 6.30 3.26 -12.35
CA GLU A 79 5.30 2.59 -11.51
C GLU A 79 5.21 1.14 -11.99
N TYR A 80 4.67 0.22 -11.21
CA TYR A 80 4.67 -1.19 -11.57
C TYR A 80 3.42 -1.96 -11.13
N ASN A 81 3.20 -3.10 -11.78
CA ASN A 81 2.30 -4.18 -11.37
C ASN A 81 2.92 -5.52 -11.75
N PHE A 82 2.36 -6.60 -11.24
CA PHE A 82 2.67 -7.95 -11.71
C PHE A 82 1.56 -8.45 -12.64
N LEU A 83 1.95 -9.18 -13.68
CA LEU A 83 1.06 -9.95 -14.54
C LEU A 83 1.24 -11.42 -14.18
N ILE A 84 0.19 -12.10 -13.73
CA ILE A 84 0.24 -13.52 -13.36
C ILE A 84 -0.84 -14.22 -14.15
N ASN A 85 -0.46 -15.21 -14.98
CA ASN A 85 -1.37 -15.96 -15.85
C ASN A 85 -2.32 -15.05 -16.68
N GLY A 86 -1.78 -13.94 -17.22
CA GLY A 86 -2.53 -13.00 -18.05
C GLY A 86 -3.43 -12.01 -17.27
N LYS A 87 -3.44 -12.06 -15.93
CA LYS A 87 -4.19 -11.13 -15.08
C LYS A 87 -3.24 -10.16 -14.35
N VAL A 88 -3.57 -8.87 -14.37
CA VAL A 88 -2.79 -7.83 -13.70
C VAL A 88 -3.14 -7.78 -12.22
N TYR A 89 -2.12 -7.75 -11.39
CA TYR A 89 -2.21 -7.63 -9.95
C TYR A 89 -1.36 -6.46 -9.46
N THR A 90 -1.95 -5.66 -8.59
CA THR A 90 -1.19 -4.69 -7.81
C THR A 90 -0.49 -5.43 -6.69
N ASP A 91 0.77 -5.09 -6.45
CA ASP A 91 1.60 -5.74 -5.45
C ASP A 91 1.06 -5.53 -4.03
N PRO A 92 0.68 -6.59 -3.29
CA PRO A 92 0.21 -6.46 -1.91
C PRO A 92 1.33 -6.05 -0.93
N CYS A 93 2.59 -6.24 -1.32
CA CYS A 93 3.77 -5.88 -0.55
C CYS A 93 4.33 -4.49 -0.93
N ALA A 94 3.63 -3.74 -1.79
CA ALA A 94 4.05 -2.39 -2.15
C ALA A 94 4.09 -1.46 -0.94
N TYR A 95 5.06 -0.57 -0.91
CA TYR A 95 5.15 0.50 0.11
C TYR A 95 4.45 1.80 -0.33
N ARG A 96 4.02 1.87 -1.57
CA ARG A 96 3.22 2.98 -2.11
C ARG A 96 2.22 2.45 -3.12
N ILE A 97 0.98 2.93 -3.03
CA ILE A 97 -0.08 2.64 -4.00
C ILE A 97 -0.49 3.95 -4.67
N LEU A 98 -0.70 3.89 -5.96
CA LEU A 98 -1.11 5.01 -6.83
C LEU A 98 -2.43 4.66 -7.52
N GLY A 99 -3.20 5.67 -7.91
CA GLY A 99 -4.49 5.51 -8.58
C GLY A 99 -5.68 5.40 -7.64
N ARG A 100 -5.49 5.71 -6.33
CA ARG A 100 -6.52 5.70 -5.28
C ARG A 100 -6.52 6.97 -4.43
N GLU A 101 -6.10 8.07 -5.00
CA GLU A 101 -5.84 9.33 -4.27
C GLU A 101 -7.12 9.97 -3.70
N ARG A 102 -8.31 9.52 -4.13
CA ARG A 102 -9.59 10.08 -3.66
C ARG A 102 -10.35 9.06 -2.83
N PHE A 103 -10.53 9.36 -1.55
CA PHE A 103 -11.30 8.53 -0.61
C PHE A 103 -12.72 8.28 -1.09
N GLY A 104 -13.18 7.04 -1.03
CA GLY A 104 -14.51 6.61 -1.42
C GLY A 104 -14.77 6.62 -2.93
N ALA A 105 -13.78 6.95 -3.76
CA ALA A 105 -13.95 6.89 -5.20
C ALA A 105 -13.90 5.45 -5.71
N GLU A 106 -14.76 5.13 -6.67
CA GLU A 106 -14.68 3.84 -7.36
C GLU A 106 -13.39 3.74 -8.16
N VAL A 107 -12.70 2.62 -8.01
CA VAL A 107 -11.46 2.35 -8.75
C VAL A 107 -11.74 2.10 -10.22
N GLY A 108 -12.95 1.65 -10.57
CA GLY A 108 -13.32 1.25 -11.93
C GLY A 108 -12.77 -0.13 -12.29
N THR A 109 -12.99 -0.54 -13.53
CA THR A 109 -12.65 -1.89 -14.04
C THR A 109 -11.30 -1.96 -14.74
N ASN A 110 -10.59 -0.84 -14.90
CA ASN A 110 -9.28 -0.83 -15.56
C ASN A 110 -8.21 -1.43 -14.62
N PRO A 111 -7.67 -2.63 -14.92
CA PRO A 111 -6.70 -3.31 -14.07
C PRO A 111 -5.35 -2.60 -14.00
N HIS A 112 -5.08 -1.66 -14.92
CA HIS A 112 -3.86 -0.86 -14.95
C HIS A 112 -3.97 0.47 -14.22
N LYS A 113 -5.09 0.76 -13.55
CA LYS A 113 -5.31 2.03 -12.85
C LYS A 113 -4.57 2.07 -11.52
N VAL A 114 -4.70 1.01 -10.71
CA VAL A 114 -4.00 0.92 -9.42
C VAL A 114 -2.65 0.29 -9.63
N ARG A 115 -1.61 0.90 -9.06
CA ARG A 115 -0.23 0.50 -9.30
C ARG A 115 0.61 0.61 -8.03
N GLY A 116 1.61 -0.25 -7.93
CA GLY A 116 2.70 -0.10 -6.99
C GLY A 116 3.61 1.06 -7.39
N GLY A 117 4.05 1.81 -6.41
CA GLY A 117 5.07 2.85 -6.55
C GLY A 117 6.24 2.59 -5.62
N PHE A 118 7.22 3.46 -5.70
CA PHE A 118 8.43 3.36 -4.90
C PHE A 118 8.46 4.47 -3.87
N LEU A 119 8.85 4.13 -2.65
CA LEU A 119 9.26 5.10 -1.65
C LEU A 119 10.78 5.17 -1.64
N LYS A 120 11.32 6.38 -1.63
CA LYS A 120 12.70 6.56 -1.22
C LYS A 120 12.74 6.22 0.26
N LYS A 121 13.54 5.24 0.66
CA LYS A 121 13.72 4.87 2.06
C LYS A 121 14.48 6.02 2.74
N GLU A 122 13.73 7.01 3.20
CA GLU A 122 14.28 8.04 4.06
C GLU A 122 14.29 7.47 5.47
N VAL A 123 15.43 7.50 6.11
CA VAL A 123 15.53 7.16 7.52
C VAL A 123 14.92 8.32 8.28
N PHE A 124 13.82 8.06 8.97
CA PHE A 124 13.21 9.04 9.86
C PHE A 124 14.16 9.29 11.01
N ASP A 125 14.50 10.53 11.27
CA ASP A 125 15.34 10.91 12.39
C ASP A 125 14.47 10.95 13.67
N TRP A 126 14.63 9.98 14.50
CA TRP A 126 13.95 9.88 15.79
C TRP A 126 14.59 10.79 16.87
N GLU A 127 15.69 11.49 16.54
CA GLU A 127 16.41 12.35 17.46
C GLU A 127 16.70 11.64 18.80
N ASN A 128 16.10 12.13 19.88
CA ASN A 128 16.22 11.55 21.23
C ASN A 128 14.99 10.74 21.65
N ASP A 129 14.03 10.53 20.76
CA ASP A 129 12.81 9.77 21.08
C ASP A 129 13.16 8.31 21.39
N LYS A 130 12.58 7.79 22.45
CA LYS A 130 12.78 6.42 22.92
C LYS A 130 11.44 5.78 23.22
N ASN A 131 11.35 4.49 22.93
CA ASN A 131 10.20 3.71 23.35
C ASN A 131 10.03 3.80 24.88
N PRO A 132 8.89 4.27 25.39
CA PRO A 132 8.64 4.42 26.83
C PRO A 132 8.59 3.07 27.58
N ALA A 133 8.56 1.94 26.85
CA ALA A 133 8.58 0.58 27.39
C ALA A 133 7.53 0.33 28.49
N ILE A 134 6.31 0.83 28.31
CA ILE A 134 5.20 0.70 29.26
C ILE A 134 4.84 -0.79 29.42
N PRO A 135 4.86 -1.35 30.64
CA PRO A 135 4.43 -2.72 30.88
C PRO A 135 2.97 -2.94 30.53
N TYR A 136 2.59 -4.12 30.04
CA TYR A 136 1.21 -4.41 29.61
C TYR A 136 0.15 -4.15 30.69
N HIS A 137 0.46 -4.42 31.96
CA HIS A 137 -0.46 -4.21 33.09
C HIS A 137 -0.64 -2.74 33.48
N GLU A 138 0.18 -1.84 32.95
CA GLU A 138 0.10 -0.39 33.13
C GLU A 138 -0.48 0.32 31.91
N MET A 139 -0.77 -0.41 30.83
CA MET A 139 -1.34 0.18 29.62
C MET A 139 -2.79 0.58 29.83
N ILE A 140 -3.07 1.86 29.58
CA ILE A 140 -4.41 2.41 29.45
C ILE A 140 -4.63 2.71 27.97
N LEU A 141 -5.24 1.74 27.27
CA LEU A 141 -5.36 1.74 25.80
C LEU A 141 -6.62 2.46 25.36
N TYR A 142 -6.47 3.37 24.42
CA TYR A 142 -7.57 4.06 23.75
C TYR A 142 -7.59 3.74 22.26
N LYS A 143 -8.62 3.03 21.80
CA LYS A 143 -8.80 2.68 20.40
C LYS A 143 -9.57 3.75 19.67
N LEU A 144 -9.04 4.23 18.54
CA LEU A 144 -9.67 5.29 17.78
C LEU A 144 -9.47 5.14 16.26
N HIS A 145 -10.42 5.74 15.52
CA HIS A 145 -10.32 5.88 14.07
C HIS A 145 -9.77 7.29 13.75
N VAL A 146 -8.61 7.38 13.08
CA VAL A 146 -7.91 8.64 12.81
C VAL A 146 -8.85 9.72 12.27
N ARG A 147 -9.53 9.42 11.16
CA ARG A 147 -10.44 10.35 10.52
C ARG A 147 -11.71 10.60 11.36
N GLY A 148 -12.32 9.55 11.89
CA GLY A 148 -13.57 9.66 12.66
C GLY A 148 -13.42 10.47 13.93
N TYR A 149 -12.28 10.33 14.60
CA TYR A 149 -12.02 11.01 15.87
C TYR A 149 -11.80 12.53 15.70
N THR A 150 -11.18 12.93 14.60
CA THR A 150 -10.73 14.32 14.43
C THR A 150 -11.59 15.14 13.48
N LYS A 151 -12.28 14.51 12.50
CA LYS A 151 -12.95 15.21 11.40
C LYS A 151 -14.03 16.20 11.85
N ALA A 152 -14.85 15.84 12.83
CA ALA A 152 -15.92 16.67 13.37
C ALA A 152 -15.50 17.45 14.63
N ASN A 153 -14.30 17.25 15.15
CA ASN A 153 -13.83 17.89 16.36
C ASN A 153 -13.61 19.41 16.11
N ARG A 154 -14.26 20.25 16.90
CA ARG A 154 -14.22 21.71 16.75
C ARG A 154 -12.98 22.35 17.39
N THR A 155 -12.31 21.65 18.30
CA THR A 155 -11.11 22.16 18.99
C THR A 155 -9.84 22.05 18.13
N ILE A 156 -9.84 21.19 17.13
CA ILE A 156 -8.72 20.97 16.23
C ILE A 156 -8.59 22.12 15.24
N THR A 157 -7.42 22.69 15.16
CA THR A 157 -7.07 23.84 14.30
C THR A 157 -6.41 23.41 12.98
N GLY A 158 -5.67 22.31 12.98
CA GLY A 158 -4.99 21.77 11.81
C GLY A 158 -5.88 21.01 10.83
N THR A 159 -5.27 20.22 9.96
CA THR A 159 -5.97 19.45 8.93
C THR A 159 -6.75 18.29 9.53
N LYS A 160 -8.05 18.50 9.73
CA LYS A 160 -8.95 17.51 10.36
C LYS A 160 -9.04 16.20 9.56
N GLY A 161 -9.03 15.10 10.27
CA GLY A 161 -9.11 13.75 9.69
C GLY A 161 -7.75 13.15 9.35
N THR A 162 -6.67 13.70 9.83
CA THR A 162 -5.28 13.30 9.58
C THR A 162 -4.54 12.94 10.86
N PHE A 163 -3.35 12.35 10.73
CA PHE A 163 -2.45 12.09 11.86
C PHE A 163 -2.03 13.39 12.56
N GLN A 164 -1.79 14.47 11.82
CA GLN A 164 -1.46 15.76 12.42
C GLN A 164 -2.56 16.24 13.37
N ALA A 165 -3.82 16.03 13.02
CA ALA A 165 -4.93 16.37 13.90
C ALA A 165 -4.97 15.52 15.18
N LEU A 166 -4.41 14.31 15.18
CA LEU A 166 -4.27 13.50 16.38
C LEU A 166 -3.22 14.07 17.34
N GLU A 167 -2.15 14.66 16.82
CA GLU A 167 -1.11 15.29 17.65
C GLU A 167 -1.70 16.36 18.56
N GLU A 168 -2.67 17.16 18.07
CA GLU A 168 -3.36 18.17 18.87
C GLU A 168 -4.17 17.58 20.05
N MET A 169 -4.48 16.27 19.99
CA MET A 169 -5.25 15.57 21.03
C MET A 169 -4.36 14.93 22.11
N ILE A 170 -3.06 14.91 21.95
CA ILE A 170 -2.12 14.31 22.92
C ILE A 170 -2.27 14.91 24.33
N PRO A 171 -2.37 16.24 24.52
CA PRO A 171 -2.57 16.80 25.86
C PRO A 171 -3.84 16.30 26.54
N TYR A 172 -4.95 16.21 25.81
CA TYR A 172 -6.22 15.68 26.32
C TYR A 172 -6.13 14.21 26.73
N TRP A 173 -5.48 13.38 25.93
CA TRP A 173 -5.28 11.98 26.30
C TRP A 173 -4.41 11.79 27.53
N LYS A 174 -3.38 12.63 27.69
CA LYS A 174 -2.55 12.64 28.91
C LYS A 174 -3.36 13.02 30.14
N GLU A 175 -4.24 14.02 30.03
CA GLU A 175 -5.15 14.42 31.11
C GLU A 175 -6.09 13.29 31.51
N LEU A 176 -6.59 12.50 30.54
CA LEU A 176 -7.39 11.30 30.80
C LEU A 176 -6.58 10.12 31.35
N GLY A 177 -5.27 10.21 31.44
CA GLY A 177 -4.39 9.12 31.87
C GLY A 177 -4.14 8.06 30.81
N ILE A 178 -4.50 8.30 29.55
CA ILE A 178 -4.25 7.39 28.43
C ILE A 178 -2.76 7.44 28.09
N ASN A 179 -2.14 6.28 27.98
CA ASN A 179 -0.73 6.16 27.66
C ASN A 179 -0.44 5.29 26.40
N THR A 180 -1.49 4.70 25.84
CA THR A 180 -1.38 3.83 24.66
C THR A 180 -2.53 4.10 23.69
N ILE A 181 -2.22 4.33 22.41
CA ILE A 181 -3.22 4.51 21.35
C ILE A 181 -3.20 3.30 20.42
N GLU A 182 -4.36 2.70 20.21
CA GLU A 182 -4.59 1.70 19.17
C GLU A 182 -5.32 2.36 18.00
N LEU A 183 -4.67 2.46 16.87
CA LEU A 183 -5.32 2.98 15.68
C LEU A 183 -6.19 1.89 15.02
N MET A 184 -7.41 2.21 14.67
CA MET A 184 -8.19 1.43 13.70
C MET A 184 -7.48 1.50 12.34
N PRO A 185 -7.80 0.60 11.36
CA PRO A 185 -7.03 0.50 10.14
C PRO A 185 -6.63 1.83 9.54
N ALA A 186 -5.33 2.08 9.50
CA ALA A 186 -4.71 3.30 8.96
C ALA A 186 -3.86 3.01 7.71
N TYR A 187 -3.85 1.75 7.26
CA TYR A 187 -3.25 1.33 6.00
C TYR A 187 -4.21 1.57 4.82
N GLU A 188 -3.69 1.51 3.61
CA GLU A 188 -4.49 1.65 2.39
C GLU A 188 -5.41 0.44 2.20
N PHE A 189 -6.71 0.61 2.37
CA PHE A 189 -7.73 -0.43 2.24
C PHE A 189 -8.75 -0.10 1.13
N MET A 190 -9.55 -1.09 0.74
CA MET A 190 -10.63 -0.88 -0.22
C MET A 190 -11.80 -0.13 0.44
N GLU A 191 -12.01 1.10 0.02
CA GLU A 191 -13.02 2.02 0.56
C GLU A 191 -14.39 1.84 -0.10
N SER A 192 -14.39 1.54 -1.39
CA SER A 192 -15.59 1.35 -2.20
C SER A 192 -15.46 0.09 -3.06
N GLY A 193 -16.59 -0.51 -3.36
CA GLY A 193 -16.66 -1.69 -4.21
C GLY A 193 -16.87 -2.99 -3.43
N THR A 194 -17.52 -3.93 -4.07
CA THR A 194 -17.60 -5.32 -3.64
C THR A 194 -16.35 -6.04 -4.13
N CYS A 195 -15.62 -6.65 -3.23
CA CYS A 195 -14.62 -7.64 -3.61
C CYS A 195 -15.36 -8.83 -4.27
N LYS A 196 -15.30 -8.98 -5.57
CA LYS A 196 -16.08 -10.00 -6.30
C LYS A 196 -15.46 -11.41 -6.30
N ASN A 197 -14.44 -11.67 -5.47
CA ASN A 197 -13.55 -12.82 -5.67
C ASN A 197 -13.60 -13.94 -4.61
N SER A 198 -14.53 -13.95 -3.68
CA SER A 198 -14.68 -15.08 -2.75
C SER A 198 -16.12 -15.55 -2.57
N GLU A 199 -16.32 -16.85 -2.33
CA GLU A 199 -17.64 -17.43 -2.11
C GLU A 199 -18.30 -16.92 -0.82
N SER A 200 -17.52 -16.50 0.16
CA SER A 200 -17.99 -15.86 1.40
C SER A 200 -18.60 -14.47 1.15
N GLU A 201 -18.31 -13.82 0.02
CA GLU A 201 -18.81 -12.50 -0.35
C GLU A 201 -20.20 -12.51 -0.99
N LYS A 202 -20.69 -13.66 -1.42
CA LYS A 202 -22.09 -13.82 -1.85
C LYS A 202 -23.10 -13.52 -0.75
N MET A 203 -22.68 -13.51 0.52
CA MET A 203 -23.57 -13.24 1.67
C MET A 203 -23.74 -11.74 1.95
N VAL A 204 -22.84 -10.88 1.48
CA VAL A 204 -23.04 -9.41 1.56
C VAL A 204 -23.73 -8.99 0.26
N SER A 205 -25.06 -9.05 0.25
CA SER A 205 -25.83 -8.79 -0.95
C SER A 205 -25.49 -7.43 -1.56
N GLU A 206 -25.30 -7.38 -2.87
CA GLU A 206 -25.01 -6.17 -3.67
C GLU A 206 -25.97 -4.99 -3.36
N LYS A 207 -27.16 -5.27 -2.87
CA LYS A 207 -28.16 -4.28 -2.50
C LYS A 207 -27.81 -3.46 -1.26
N HIS A 208 -26.95 -3.96 -0.35
CA HIS A 208 -26.65 -3.28 0.91
C HIS A 208 -25.40 -2.39 0.86
N THR A 209 -24.56 -2.51 -0.17
CA THR A 209 -23.30 -1.77 -0.29
C THR A 209 -23.34 -0.63 -1.31
N GLN A 210 -24.41 -0.53 -2.10
CA GLN A 210 -24.52 0.48 -3.15
C GLN A 210 -24.47 1.90 -2.54
N GLY A 211 -23.41 2.65 -2.84
CA GLY A 211 -23.19 4.01 -2.35
C GLY A 211 -22.64 4.12 -0.92
N ARG A 212 -22.35 2.99 -0.25
CA ARG A 212 -21.71 3.01 1.08
C ARG A 212 -20.20 2.84 0.97
N VAL A 213 -19.48 3.60 1.78
CA VAL A 213 -18.03 3.54 1.91
C VAL A 213 -17.66 2.65 3.08
N ASN A 214 -16.65 1.80 2.93
CA ASN A 214 -16.02 1.09 4.04
C ASN A 214 -15.29 2.13 4.91
N PHE A 215 -15.94 2.54 5.99
CA PHE A 215 -15.42 3.58 6.87
C PHE A 215 -14.38 3.03 7.85
N TRP A 216 -14.60 1.79 8.34
CA TRP A 216 -13.80 1.21 9.40
C TRP A 216 -12.48 0.61 8.92
N GLY A 217 -12.36 0.26 7.65
CA GLY A 217 -11.13 -0.24 7.05
C GLY A 217 -10.79 -1.71 7.29
N TYR A 218 -11.63 -2.47 8.01
CA TYR A 218 -11.39 -3.89 8.28
C TYR A 218 -11.70 -4.79 7.08
N MET A 219 -11.03 -4.53 5.96
CA MET A 219 -11.11 -5.32 4.74
C MET A 219 -9.72 -5.49 4.13
N TYR A 220 -9.64 -6.25 3.04
CA TYR A 220 -8.41 -6.39 2.29
C TYR A 220 -7.82 -5.04 1.93
N GLY A 221 -6.51 -4.94 2.08
CA GLY A 221 -5.78 -3.71 1.83
C GLY A 221 -4.31 -3.96 1.55
N TYR A 222 -3.59 -2.86 1.40
CA TYR A 222 -2.16 -2.83 1.23
C TYR A 222 -1.52 -2.49 2.58
N TYR A 223 -1.25 -3.51 3.38
CA TYR A 223 -0.88 -3.36 4.79
C TYR A 223 0.41 -2.58 5.06
N PHE A 224 1.27 -2.45 4.05
CA PHE A 224 2.53 -1.70 4.14
C PHE A 224 2.42 -0.27 3.64
N VAL A 225 1.21 0.17 3.25
CA VAL A 225 0.95 1.51 2.72
C VAL A 225 0.05 2.27 3.69
N THR A 226 0.50 3.43 4.16
CA THR A 226 -0.36 4.34 4.92
C THR A 226 -1.46 4.89 4.02
N GLN A 227 -2.69 4.94 4.50
CA GLN A 227 -3.81 5.50 3.75
C GLN A 227 -3.57 6.97 3.45
N GLU A 228 -3.53 7.32 2.18
CA GLU A 228 -3.08 8.66 1.72
C GLU A 228 -3.90 9.81 2.30
N ILE A 229 -5.20 9.60 2.49
CA ILE A 229 -6.10 10.64 3.04
C ILE A 229 -5.79 11.01 4.49
N LEU A 230 -5.06 10.17 5.23
CA LEU A 230 -4.66 10.42 6.61
C LEU A 230 -3.35 11.22 6.70
N LEU A 231 -2.65 11.40 5.57
CA LEU A 231 -1.45 12.22 5.49
C LEU A 231 -1.82 13.70 5.32
N CYS A 232 -1.01 14.57 5.89
CA CYS A 232 -1.30 16.02 5.91
C CYS A 232 -0.87 16.75 4.64
N ASN A 233 0.12 16.24 3.93
CA ASN A 233 0.73 16.90 2.78
C ASN A 233 0.15 16.36 1.46
N ARG A 234 -0.71 17.16 0.86
CA ARG A 234 -1.07 17.09 -0.54
C ARG A 234 -0.60 18.35 -1.27
#